data_887155de991ec59b3cb17d0b1629df8e
#
_entry.id   887155de991ec59b3cb17d0b1629df8e
#
_cell.length_a   1.000
_cell.length_b   1.000
_cell.length_c   1.000
_cell.angle_alpha   90.00
_cell.angle_beta   90.00
_cell.angle_gamma   90.00
#
_symmetry.space_group_name_H-M   'P 1'
#
loop_
_entity.id
_entity.type
_entity.pdbx_description
1 polymer ?
#
loop_
_entity_poly.entity_id
_entity_poly.type
_entity_poly.pdbx_seq_one_letter_code
_entity_poly.pdbx_strand_id
1 'polypeptide(L)'
;MKRRHTRREFCATAAATMLASALPAPYVLAADKKYSPGASDTEIKLGQTVPHSGPGSLYGVLGRVGEAYFQMLNDKGGINGRKITFLTLDDAYSAPKCVEATRRLVEQEEVLALYGSLGTAPQTAVHKYLNSKGVPQLLLNTGASKWNDPTNYKWTMAGLPLYPTEARILAKHVVKVKPDAKIGILYQNDDFGRDFLLPFKQVLADAGGRAKVIMEQTYDLTDPTVDSQLINLSKSGADVFYNITTGKASSQSIRKVAELGWKPLQLLSAGSTGRSILNAAGFENAAGIVAIRFAKDAGVPRWQNDPDVMGFEELRKAYLPTVEPDNTIAFAGYGEVVTMAEILRRCGDELTRENVLKQATGLHGFHSPFFLDGVTYSYTPDDYTPMKTLYISIFNGKDWDISDQPVSE
;
A
#
# COMPACT_ATOMS: atom_id res chain seq x y z
N MET A 1 27.41 -87.90 8.63
CA MET A 1 28.63 -87.12 8.77
C MET A 1 28.27 -85.64 8.90
N LYS A 2 28.31 -85.06 10.13
CA LYS A 2 28.06 -83.59 10.39
C LYS A 2 29.40 -82.88 10.31
N ARG A 3 29.62 -82.02 9.32
CA ARG A 3 30.79 -81.12 9.27
C ARG A 3 30.62 -80.04 10.32
N ARG A 4 31.56 -79.94 11.22
CA ARG A 4 31.69 -78.85 12.21
C ARG A 4 32.45 -77.71 11.53
N HIS A 5 31.77 -76.55 11.37
CA HIS A 5 32.42 -75.31 10.96
C HIS A 5 33.30 -74.76 12.07
N THR A 6 34.54 -74.42 11.75
CA THR A 6 35.53 -73.92 12.70
C THR A 6 35.34 -72.42 12.95
N ARG A 7 35.74 -71.97 14.15
CA ARG A 7 35.65 -70.55 14.59
C ARG A 7 36.33 -69.53 13.65
N ARG A 8 37.20 -69.99 12.74
CA ARG A 8 37.87 -69.12 11.75
C ARG A 8 37.00 -68.74 10.59
N GLU A 9 36.04 -69.55 10.19
CA GLU A 9 35.13 -69.24 9.09
C GLU A 9 34.04 -68.23 9.51
N PHE A 10 33.70 -68.18 10.82
CA PHE A 10 32.74 -67.23 11.37
C PHE A 10 33.30 -65.80 11.45
N CYS A 11 34.59 -65.61 11.63
CA CYS A 11 35.25 -64.30 11.68
C CYS A 11 35.47 -63.71 10.31
N ALA A 12 35.58 -64.50 9.24
CA ALA A 12 35.79 -64.00 7.88
C ALA A 12 34.49 -63.47 7.26
N THR A 13 33.34 -64.04 7.65
CA THR A 13 32.04 -63.60 7.14
C THR A 13 31.49 -62.31 7.83
N ALA A 14 31.89 -62.06 9.09
CA ALA A 14 31.52 -60.87 9.83
C ALA A 14 32.31 -59.61 9.40
N ALA A 15 33.54 -59.78 8.87
CA ALA A 15 34.38 -58.68 8.42
C ALA A 15 33.96 -58.13 7.02
N ALA A 16 33.29 -58.95 6.19
CA ALA A 16 32.85 -58.54 4.84
C ALA A 16 31.52 -57.74 4.84
N THR A 17 30.74 -57.83 5.92
CA THR A 17 29.43 -57.17 6.02
C THR A 17 29.50 -55.76 6.65
N MET A 18 30.62 -55.33 7.18
CA MET A 18 30.79 -53.99 7.76
C MET A 18 31.42 -52.96 6.83
N LEU A 19 31.80 -53.31 5.59
CA LEU A 19 32.38 -52.35 4.62
C LEU A 19 31.40 -51.83 3.60
N ALA A 20 30.11 -52.20 3.66
CA ALA A 20 29.13 -51.80 2.65
C ALA A 20 28.15 -50.68 3.05
N SER A 21 28.36 -49.99 4.19
CA SER A 21 27.42 -48.96 4.68
C SER A 21 28.01 -47.57 4.92
N ALA A 22 29.15 -47.25 4.30
CA ALA A 22 29.63 -45.86 4.25
C ALA A 22 29.39 -45.27 2.86
N LEU A 23 28.11 -45.23 2.44
CA LEU A 23 27.75 -44.27 1.41
C LEU A 23 27.86 -42.87 2.06
N PRO A 24 28.66 -41.96 1.51
CA PRO A 24 28.64 -40.59 1.99
C PRO A 24 27.22 -40.07 1.84
N ALA A 25 26.61 -39.61 2.93
CA ALA A 25 25.37 -38.84 2.86
C ALA A 25 25.58 -37.73 1.82
N PRO A 26 24.63 -37.48 0.94
CA PRO A 26 24.76 -36.36 0.00
C PRO A 26 25.00 -35.11 0.83
N TYR A 27 26.19 -34.52 0.69
CA TYR A 27 26.45 -33.19 1.17
C TYR A 27 25.45 -32.30 0.41
N VAL A 28 24.34 -31.95 1.04
CA VAL A 28 23.53 -30.83 0.62
C VAL A 28 24.45 -29.63 0.84
N LEU A 29 25.05 -29.13 -0.23
CA LEU A 29 25.73 -27.85 -0.23
C LEU A 29 24.65 -26.87 0.18
N ALA A 30 24.71 -26.38 1.44
CA ALA A 30 23.90 -25.24 1.85
C ALA A 30 24.25 -24.11 0.87
N ALA A 31 23.24 -23.61 0.16
CA ALA A 31 23.44 -22.46 -0.70
C ALA A 31 24.11 -21.36 0.13
N ASP A 32 25.16 -20.72 -0.43
CA ASP A 32 25.85 -19.64 0.25
C ASP A 32 24.83 -18.53 0.57
N LYS A 33 24.59 -18.33 1.84
CA LYS A 33 23.70 -17.27 2.31
C LYS A 33 24.29 -15.92 1.99
N LYS A 34 23.47 -15.02 1.41
CA LYS A 34 23.91 -13.68 1.02
C LYS A 34 23.06 -12.63 1.70
N TYR A 35 23.70 -11.68 2.34
CA TYR A 35 23.05 -10.64 3.11
C TYR A 35 23.52 -9.23 2.73
N SER A 36 22.59 -8.29 2.59
CA SER A 36 22.84 -6.85 2.65
C SER A 36 22.73 -6.37 4.11
N PRO A 37 23.17 -5.14 4.44
CA PRO A 37 22.87 -4.52 5.73
C PRO A 37 21.38 -4.68 6.09
N GLY A 38 21.09 -4.95 7.35
CA GLY A 38 19.74 -5.21 7.86
C GLY A 38 19.26 -6.66 7.74
N ALA A 39 20.11 -7.59 7.28
CA ALA A 39 19.79 -9.01 7.26
C ALA A 39 20.92 -9.87 7.85
N SER A 40 20.54 -10.97 8.49
CA SER A 40 21.45 -11.96 9.07
C SER A 40 20.83 -13.34 9.06
N ASP A 41 21.51 -14.32 9.68
CA ASP A 41 20.96 -15.67 9.89
C ASP A 41 19.73 -15.70 10.78
N THR A 42 19.54 -14.70 11.63
CA THR A 42 18.51 -14.73 12.69
C THR A 42 17.56 -13.52 12.65
N GLU A 43 17.89 -12.48 11.88
CA GLU A 43 17.15 -11.21 11.90
C GLU A 43 17.04 -10.59 10.52
N ILE A 44 15.90 -9.91 10.28
CA ILE A 44 15.65 -9.00 9.15
C ILE A 44 15.15 -7.69 9.73
N LYS A 45 15.82 -6.56 9.42
CA LYS A 45 15.41 -5.22 9.84
C LYS A 45 14.69 -4.50 8.70
N LEU A 46 13.50 -3.97 8.99
CA LEU A 46 12.71 -3.16 8.07
C LEU A 46 12.42 -1.80 8.67
N GLY A 47 12.28 -0.80 7.81
CA GLY A 47 11.95 0.57 8.20
C GLY A 47 10.66 1.08 7.58
N GLN A 48 10.05 2.07 8.23
CA GLN A 48 8.90 2.81 7.72
C GLN A 48 8.92 4.24 8.26
N THR A 49 8.45 5.20 7.47
CA THR A 49 8.10 6.55 7.93
C THR A 49 6.62 6.82 7.66
N VAL A 50 5.87 7.16 8.70
CA VAL A 50 4.44 7.51 8.63
C VAL A 50 4.14 8.60 9.64
N PRO A 51 3.08 9.42 9.46
CA PRO A 51 2.69 10.43 10.44
C PRO A 51 1.98 9.78 11.64
N HIS A 52 2.72 9.42 12.69
CA HIS A 52 2.13 9.01 13.96
C HIS A 52 1.53 10.20 14.71
N SER A 53 1.97 11.41 14.39
CA SER A 53 1.48 12.67 14.97
C SER A 53 1.12 13.69 13.88
N GLY A 54 0.58 14.85 14.30
CA GLY A 54 0.26 15.95 13.40
C GLY A 54 -0.99 15.74 12.55
N PRO A 55 -1.16 16.54 11.46
CA PRO A 55 -2.37 16.55 10.63
C PRO A 55 -2.68 15.21 9.94
N GLY A 56 -1.65 14.42 9.67
CA GLY A 56 -1.75 13.09 9.05
C GLY A 56 -1.87 11.94 10.04
N SER A 57 -2.03 12.16 11.34
CA SER A 57 -1.96 11.13 12.39
C SER A 57 -2.98 9.99 12.25
N LEU A 58 -4.07 10.20 11.50
CA LEU A 58 -5.02 9.15 11.13
C LEU A 58 -4.33 7.95 10.46
N TYR A 59 -3.28 8.22 9.68
CA TYR A 59 -2.52 7.20 8.94
C TYR A 59 -1.45 6.50 9.78
N GLY A 60 -1.17 6.96 11.01
CA GLY A 60 -0.20 6.32 11.92
C GLY A 60 -0.56 4.88 12.29
N VAL A 61 -1.82 4.47 12.09
CA VAL A 61 -2.27 3.09 12.27
C VAL A 61 -1.55 2.10 11.35
N LEU A 62 -1.07 2.53 10.17
CA LEU A 62 -0.29 1.70 9.26
C LEU A 62 0.96 1.12 9.94
N GLY A 63 1.70 1.96 10.66
CA GLY A 63 2.88 1.53 11.44
C GLY A 63 2.50 0.53 12.53
N ARG A 64 1.46 0.81 13.31
CA ARG A 64 0.98 -0.09 14.37
C ARG A 64 0.56 -1.47 13.85
N VAL A 65 -0.06 -1.52 12.67
CA VAL A 65 -0.42 -2.80 12.03
C VAL A 65 0.82 -3.56 11.60
N GLY A 66 1.83 -2.88 11.05
CA GLY A 66 3.12 -3.49 10.72
C GLY A 66 3.80 -4.09 11.93
N GLU A 67 3.89 -3.35 13.05
CA GLU A 67 4.44 -3.84 14.32
C GLU A 67 3.69 -5.09 14.82
N ALA A 68 2.36 -5.02 14.88
CA ALA A 68 1.52 -6.11 15.35
C ALA A 68 1.67 -7.38 14.49
N TYR A 69 1.68 -7.23 13.17
CA TYR A 69 1.80 -8.38 12.27
C TYR A 69 3.17 -9.05 12.36
N PHE A 70 4.25 -8.27 12.41
CA PHE A 70 5.59 -8.86 12.57
C PHE A 70 5.80 -9.44 13.96
N GLN A 71 5.21 -8.87 15.01
CA GLN A 71 5.18 -9.51 16.31
C GLN A 71 4.49 -10.88 16.23
N MET A 72 3.30 -10.95 15.63
CA MET A 72 2.58 -12.21 15.42
C MET A 72 3.43 -13.25 14.65
N LEU A 73 4.13 -12.82 13.60
CA LEU A 73 5.03 -13.71 12.85
C LEU A 73 6.21 -14.16 13.70
N ASN A 74 6.81 -13.26 14.48
CA ASN A 74 7.93 -13.56 15.36
C ASN A 74 7.57 -14.56 16.46
N ASP A 75 6.35 -14.50 17.00
CA ASP A 75 5.82 -15.45 17.97
C ASP A 75 5.66 -16.86 17.35
N LYS A 76 5.48 -16.92 16.02
CA LYS A 76 5.38 -18.16 15.23
C LYS A 76 6.71 -18.62 14.61
N GLY A 77 7.84 -18.02 14.99
CA GLY A 77 9.18 -18.39 14.50
C GLY A 77 9.75 -17.51 13.39
N GLY A 78 9.06 -16.41 13.04
CA GLY A 78 9.53 -15.42 12.05
C GLY A 78 9.32 -15.83 10.61
N ILE A 79 10.13 -15.27 9.70
CA ILE A 79 10.11 -15.59 8.27
C ILE A 79 11.37 -16.37 7.92
N ASN A 80 11.23 -17.58 7.40
CA ASN A 80 12.34 -18.48 7.08
C ASN A 80 13.33 -18.66 8.26
N GLY A 81 12.79 -18.73 9.50
CA GLY A 81 13.56 -18.87 10.73
C GLY A 81 14.22 -17.58 11.25
N ARG A 82 13.93 -16.42 10.65
CA ARG A 82 14.46 -15.11 11.05
C ARG A 82 13.38 -14.24 11.66
N LYS A 83 13.71 -13.60 12.78
CA LYS A 83 12.84 -12.59 13.39
C LYS A 83 12.86 -11.29 12.57
N ILE A 84 11.72 -10.60 12.53
CA ILE A 84 11.61 -9.31 11.87
C ILE A 84 11.66 -8.21 12.93
N THR A 85 12.65 -7.33 12.84
CA THR A 85 12.71 -6.07 13.58
C THR A 85 12.16 -4.97 12.69
N PHE A 86 10.97 -4.50 13.01
CA PHE A 86 10.31 -3.44 12.26
C PHE A 86 10.34 -2.13 13.03
N LEU A 87 10.83 -1.09 12.37
CA LEU A 87 11.02 0.25 12.94
C LEU A 87 10.13 1.24 12.18
N THR A 88 9.05 1.70 12.80
CA THR A 88 8.19 2.74 12.26
C THR A 88 8.46 4.06 12.97
N LEU A 89 8.82 5.10 12.23
CA LEU A 89 9.20 6.42 12.77
C LEU A 89 8.21 7.51 12.35
N ASP A 90 7.95 8.43 13.29
CA ASP A 90 7.05 9.56 13.06
C ASP A 90 7.71 10.63 12.18
N ASP A 91 7.10 10.93 11.05
CA ASP A 91 7.47 12.05 10.20
C ASP A 91 6.49 13.23 10.29
N ALA A 92 5.39 13.10 11.04
CA ALA A 92 4.32 14.10 11.17
C ALA A 92 3.83 14.66 9.81
N TYR A 93 3.98 13.91 8.71
CA TYR A 93 3.77 14.34 7.32
C TYR A 93 4.67 15.54 6.93
N SER A 94 5.86 15.65 7.50
CA SER A 94 6.82 16.74 7.30
C SER A 94 8.04 16.23 6.52
N ALA A 95 8.32 16.83 5.36
CA ALA A 95 9.46 16.45 4.55
C ALA A 95 10.81 16.53 5.31
N PRO A 96 11.13 17.56 6.10
CA PRO A 96 12.35 17.59 6.91
C PRO A 96 12.43 16.46 7.95
N LYS A 97 11.34 16.16 8.67
CA LYS A 97 11.31 15.05 9.64
C LYS A 97 11.41 13.70 8.95
N CYS A 98 10.79 13.54 7.79
CA CYS A 98 10.92 12.32 6.99
C CYS A 98 12.39 12.08 6.57
N VAL A 99 13.11 13.13 6.17
CA VAL A 99 14.55 13.05 5.86
C VAL A 99 15.35 12.61 7.08
N GLU A 100 15.11 13.18 8.24
CA GLU A 100 15.78 12.81 9.50
C GLU A 100 15.50 11.35 9.87
N ALA A 101 14.22 10.97 9.90
CA ALA A 101 13.79 9.61 10.22
C ALA A 101 14.36 8.57 9.23
N THR A 102 14.31 8.87 7.93
CA THR A 102 14.86 7.98 6.89
C THR A 102 16.37 7.82 7.02
N ARG A 103 17.12 8.89 7.28
CA ARG A 103 18.56 8.79 7.53
C ARG A 103 18.88 7.95 8.74
N ARG A 104 18.13 8.10 9.83
CA ARG A 104 18.27 7.26 11.01
C ARG A 104 18.06 5.78 10.64
N LEU A 105 16.98 5.44 9.93
CA LEU A 105 16.70 4.06 9.52
C LEU A 105 17.81 3.46 8.64
N VAL A 106 18.39 4.26 7.75
CA VAL A 106 19.41 3.78 6.79
C VAL A 106 20.80 3.76 7.38
N GLU A 107 21.21 4.84 8.10
CA GLU A 107 22.60 5.07 8.51
C GLU A 107 22.91 4.56 9.92
N GLN A 108 21.91 4.47 10.81
CA GLN A 108 22.09 4.04 12.19
C GLN A 108 21.50 2.66 12.44
N GLU A 109 20.26 2.44 11.99
CA GLU A 109 19.57 1.14 12.17
C GLU A 109 19.95 0.14 11.08
N GLU A 110 20.50 0.60 9.95
CA GLU A 110 20.95 -0.22 8.81
C GLU A 110 19.86 -1.13 8.27
N VAL A 111 18.63 -0.64 8.06
CA VAL A 111 17.52 -1.47 7.58
C VAL A 111 17.79 -2.04 6.18
N LEU A 112 17.29 -3.27 5.94
CA LEU A 112 17.37 -3.94 4.65
C LEU A 112 16.58 -3.18 3.58
N ALA A 113 15.35 -2.76 3.94
CA ALA A 113 14.44 -2.03 3.07
C ALA A 113 13.50 -1.15 3.90
N LEU A 114 12.92 -0.12 3.26
CA LEU A 114 11.74 0.56 3.74
C LEU A 114 10.51 0.05 2.96
N TYR A 115 9.35 -0.07 3.64
CA TYR A 115 8.09 -0.40 2.95
C TYR A 115 6.92 0.38 3.55
N GLY A 116 5.86 0.59 2.76
CA GLY A 116 4.61 1.17 3.24
C GLY A 116 4.74 2.58 3.82
N SER A 117 5.82 3.31 3.53
CA SER A 117 5.99 4.71 3.96
C SER A 117 4.97 5.60 3.26
N LEU A 118 4.45 6.61 3.98
CA LEU A 118 3.28 7.38 3.54
C LEU A 118 3.61 8.80 3.11
N GLY A 119 2.90 9.24 2.07
CA GLY A 119 2.78 10.66 1.70
C GLY A 119 3.69 11.09 0.55
N THR A 120 3.11 11.76 -0.44
CA THR A 120 3.84 12.16 -1.66
C THR A 120 4.98 13.14 -1.34
N ALA A 121 4.70 14.20 -0.63
CA ALA A 121 5.72 15.22 -0.31
C ALA A 121 6.84 14.69 0.61
N PRO A 122 6.56 13.98 1.73
CA PRO A 122 7.60 13.39 2.55
C PRO A 122 8.48 12.39 1.78
N GLN A 123 7.86 11.48 1.02
CA GLN A 123 8.62 10.45 0.30
C GLN A 123 9.41 11.01 -0.88
N THR A 124 8.95 12.10 -1.51
CA THR A 124 9.73 12.82 -2.53
C THR A 124 11.04 13.37 -1.96
N ALA A 125 11.03 13.85 -0.73
CA ALA A 125 12.22 14.42 -0.09
C ALA A 125 13.35 13.40 0.13
N VAL A 126 13.03 12.12 0.24
CA VAL A 126 13.99 11.03 0.49
C VAL A 126 14.27 10.15 -0.73
N HIS A 127 13.49 10.30 -1.79
CA HIS A 127 13.52 9.48 -2.99
C HIS A 127 14.92 9.34 -3.62
N LYS A 128 15.56 10.48 -3.94
CA LYS A 128 16.89 10.50 -4.53
C LYS A 128 17.96 9.92 -3.59
N TYR A 129 17.84 10.21 -2.29
CA TYR A 129 18.76 9.70 -1.29
C TYR A 129 18.69 8.17 -1.21
N LEU A 130 17.51 7.59 -1.06
CA LEU A 130 17.35 6.13 -0.99
C LEU A 130 17.83 5.43 -2.26
N ASN A 131 17.54 5.99 -3.44
CA ASN A 131 18.04 5.46 -4.71
C ASN A 131 19.56 5.53 -4.81
N SER A 132 20.19 6.61 -4.34
CA SER A 132 21.67 6.75 -4.34
C SER A 132 22.36 5.77 -3.37
N LYS A 133 21.66 5.37 -2.31
CA LYS A 133 22.14 4.39 -1.31
C LYS A 133 21.80 2.93 -1.68
N GLY A 134 21.04 2.70 -2.74
CA GLY A 134 20.58 1.37 -3.13
C GLY A 134 19.70 0.72 -2.06
N VAL A 135 18.85 1.51 -1.38
CA VAL A 135 17.93 1.03 -0.36
C VAL A 135 16.53 0.93 -0.95
N PRO A 136 15.91 -0.26 -1.00
CA PRO A 136 14.55 -0.42 -1.50
C PRO A 136 13.54 0.40 -0.69
N GLN A 137 12.68 1.12 -1.40
CA GLN A 137 11.54 1.88 -0.90
C GLN A 137 10.28 1.31 -1.57
N LEU A 138 9.67 0.33 -0.93
CA LEU A 138 8.66 -0.53 -1.54
C LEU A 138 7.25 -0.22 -1.05
N LEU A 139 6.25 -0.51 -1.90
CA LEU A 139 4.84 -0.45 -1.55
C LEU A 139 4.44 0.90 -0.89
N LEU A 140 4.92 2.00 -1.47
CA LEU A 140 4.65 3.33 -0.93
C LEU A 140 3.14 3.61 -0.83
N ASN A 141 2.70 4.13 0.31
CA ASN A 141 1.33 4.64 0.50
C ASN A 141 1.13 5.99 -0.20
N THR A 142 1.40 5.99 -1.50
CA THR A 142 1.20 7.10 -2.42
C THR A 142 1.26 6.58 -3.85
N GLY A 143 0.34 7.06 -4.70
CA GLY A 143 0.25 6.72 -6.13
C GLY A 143 0.86 7.78 -7.05
N ALA A 144 1.81 8.60 -6.57
CA ALA A 144 2.41 9.63 -7.40
C ALA A 144 3.10 9.04 -8.64
N SER A 145 2.94 9.67 -9.78
CA SER A 145 3.44 9.21 -11.09
C SER A 145 4.95 8.96 -11.11
N LYS A 146 5.69 9.74 -10.33
CA LYS A 146 7.16 9.63 -10.22
C LYS A 146 7.66 8.30 -9.65
N TRP A 147 6.80 7.50 -9.03
CA TRP A 147 7.16 6.18 -8.51
C TRP A 147 7.18 5.09 -9.60
N ASN A 148 6.69 5.38 -10.80
CA ASN A 148 6.81 4.52 -11.98
C ASN A 148 7.93 5.02 -12.91
N ASP A 149 9.15 5.04 -12.40
CA ASP A 149 10.37 5.37 -13.17
C ASP A 149 11.51 4.39 -12.84
N PRO A 150 11.37 3.10 -13.23
CA PRO A 150 12.37 2.08 -12.94
C PRO A 150 13.74 2.36 -13.56
N THR A 151 13.77 3.13 -14.65
CA THR A 151 15.01 3.46 -15.34
C THR A 151 15.93 4.36 -14.51
N ASN A 152 15.38 5.42 -13.90
CA ASN A 152 16.15 6.37 -13.12
C ASN A 152 16.11 6.10 -11.62
N TYR A 153 15.04 5.45 -11.13
CA TYR A 153 14.76 5.26 -9.70
C TYR A 153 14.29 3.85 -9.38
N LYS A 154 15.12 2.86 -9.77
CA LYS A 154 14.75 1.43 -9.65
C LYS A 154 14.42 0.96 -8.24
N TRP A 155 14.86 1.69 -7.20
CA TRP A 155 14.69 1.29 -5.81
C TRP A 155 13.38 1.78 -5.18
N THR A 156 12.51 2.48 -5.93
CA THR A 156 11.27 3.07 -5.40
C THR A 156 10.06 2.57 -6.17
N MET A 157 9.05 2.05 -5.45
CA MET A 157 7.82 1.48 -6.04
C MET A 157 6.57 1.97 -5.31
N ALA A 158 5.55 2.41 -6.06
CA ALA A 158 4.23 2.71 -5.51
C ALA A 158 3.55 1.47 -4.93
N GLY A 159 2.69 1.63 -3.92
CA GLY A 159 1.80 0.59 -3.39
C GLY A 159 0.33 0.85 -3.71
N LEU A 160 -0.02 2.07 -4.13
CA LEU A 160 -1.37 2.50 -4.50
C LEU A 160 -1.50 2.68 -6.01
N PRO A 161 -2.73 2.64 -6.57
CA PRO A 161 -2.96 3.00 -7.96
C PRO A 161 -2.33 4.34 -8.29
N LEU A 162 -1.78 4.47 -9.49
CA LEU A 162 -1.18 5.73 -9.90
C LEU A 162 -2.26 6.83 -10.01
N TYR A 163 -2.02 7.98 -9.41
CA TYR A 163 -2.96 9.10 -9.39
C TYR A 163 -3.38 9.58 -10.79
N PRO A 164 -2.46 9.64 -11.78
CA PRO A 164 -2.86 9.96 -13.14
C PRO A 164 -3.86 8.98 -13.74
N THR A 165 -3.70 7.67 -13.48
CA THR A 165 -4.65 6.64 -13.95
C THR A 165 -6.04 6.87 -13.36
N GLU A 166 -6.12 7.06 -12.05
CA GLU A 166 -7.37 7.37 -11.36
C GLU A 166 -8.02 8.63 -11.93
N ALA A 167 -7.25 9.72 -12.06
CA ALA A 167 -7.72 10.99 -12.55
C ALA A 167 -8.28 10.89 -13.98
N ARG A 168 -7.60 10.17 -14.88
CA ARG A 168 -8.07 9.96 -16.27
C ARG A 168 -9.37 9.16 -16.32
N ILE A 169 -9.48 8.10 -15.52
CA ILE A 169 -10.71 7.30 -15.44
C ILE A 169 -11.88 8.15 -14.96
N LEU A 170 -11.71 8.93 -13.89
CA LEU A 170 -12.75 9.80 -13.36
C LEU A 170 -13.12 10.92 -14.36
N ALA A 171 -12.14 11.50 -15.07
CA ALA A 171 -12.41 12.49 -16.11
C ALA A 171 -13.24 11.90 -17.27
N LYS A 172 -12.89 10.70 -17.76
CA LYS A 172 -13.67 9.98 -18.78
C LYS A 172 -15.08 9.69 -18.29
N HIS A 173 -15.23 9.31 -17.01
CA HIS A 173 -16.55 9.13 -16.41
C HIS A 173 -17.38 10.42 -16.45
N VAL A 174 -16.80 11.56 -16.05
CA VAL A 174 -17.49 12.87 -16.11
C VAL A 174 -17.91 13.21 -17.53
N VAL A 175 -17.00 13.10 -18.51
CA VAL A 175 -17.32 13.37 -19.92
C VAL A 175 -18.49 12.51 -20.43
N LYS A 176 -18.54 11.24 -19.97
CA LYS A 176 -19.62 10.31 -20.36
C LYS A 176 -20.97 10.69 -19.73
N VAL A 177 -21.01 11.03 -18.43
CA VAL A 177 -22.28 11.24 -17.72
C VAL A 177 -22.75 12.69 -17.70
N LYS A 178 -21.83 13.65 -17.85
CA LYS A 178 -22.09 15.09 -17.89
C LYS A 178 -21.17 15.78 -18.91
N PRO A 179 -21.43 15.64 -20.22
CA PRO A 179 -20.52 16.13 -21.28
C PRO A 179 -20.31 17.66 -21.27
N ASP A 180 -21.21 18.43 -20.66
CA ASP A 180 -21.13 19.88 -20.53
C ASP A 180 -20.85 20.35 -19.09
N ALA A 181 -20.23 19.47 -18.27
CA ALA A 181 -19.98 19.72 -16.85
C ALA A 181 -19.20 21.01 -16.60
N LYS A 182 -19.64 21.74 -15.58
CA LYS A 182 -18.91 22.84 -14.96
C LYS A 182 -18.25 22.31 -13.68
N ILE A 183 -16.94 22.19 -13.66
CA ILE A 183 -16.23 21.45 -12.63
C ILE A 183 -15.52 22.42 -11.69
N GLY A 184 -15.79 22.27 -10.38
CA GLY A 184 -15.02 22.87 -9.31
C GLY A 184 -14.07 21.83 -8.72
N ILE A 185 -12.84 22.21 -8.43
CA ILE A 185 -11.83 21.30 -7.87
C ILE A 185 -11.27 21.89 -6.57
N LEU A 186 -11.21 21.07 -5.51
CA LEU A 186 -10.42 21.32 -4.32
C LEU A 186 -9.28 20.32 -4.25
N TYR A 187 -8.03 20.76 -4.18
CA TYR A 187 -6.89 19.87 -4.13
C TYR A 187 -5.82 20.31 -3.13
N GLN A 188 -5.09 19.33 -2.59
CA GLN A 188 -3.94 19.59 -1.72
C GLN A 188 -2.84 20.29 -2.53
N ASN A 189 -2.28 21.35 -1.97
CA ASN A 189 -1.30 22.22 -2.64
C ASN A 189 0.12 21.62 -2.65
N ASP A 190 0.24 20.41 -3.19
CA ASP A 190 1.51 19.73 -3.35
C ASP A 190 1.49 18.81 -4.61
N ASP A 191 2.51 17.96 -4.75
CA ASP A 191 2.61 17.03 -5.88
C ASP A 191 1.46 16.01 -5.91
N PHE A 192 0.88 15.63 -4.74
CA PHE A 192 -0.30 14.77 -4.69
C PHE A 192 -1.47 15.39 -5.45
N GLY A 193 -1.82 16.64 -5.11
CA GLY A 193 -2.94 17.31 -5.76
C GLY A 193 -2.71 17.55 -7.25
N ARG A 194 -1.47 17.93 -7.64
CA ARG A 194 -1.12 18.21 -9.04
C ARG A 194 -1.16 16.96 -9.92
N ASP A 195 -0.78 15.81 -9.38
CA ASP A 195 -0.79 14.51 -10.09
C ASP A 195 -2.21 14.04 -10.44
N PHE A 196 -3.22 14.49 -9.70
CA PHE A 196 -4.63 14.31 -10.07
C PHE A 196 -5.11 15.39 -11.03
N LEU A 197 -4.80 16.65 -10.73
CA LEU A 197 -5.34 17.82 -11.45
C LEU A 197 -4.97 17.82 -12.92
N LEU A 198 -3.68 17.64 -13.23
CA LEU A 198 -3.18 17.82 -14.59
C LEU A 198 -3.71 16.76 -15.56
N PRO A 199 -3.66 15.45 -15.27
CA PRO A 199 -4.22 14.42 -16.15
C PRO A 199 -5.74 14.52 -16.29
N PHE A 200 -6.47 14.93 -15.23
CA PHE A 200 -7.90 15.16 -15.28
C PHE A 200 -8.24 16.26 -16.31
N LYS A 201 -7.57 17.40 -16.22
CA LYS A 201 -7.76 18.52 -17.16
C LYS A 201 -7.37 18.15 -18.60
N GLN A 202 -6.34 17.33 -18.77
CA GLN A 202 -5.92 16.88 -20.10
C GLN A 202 -7.02 16.06 -20.78
N VAL A 203 -7.62 15.09 -20.10
CA VAL A 203 -8.73 14.28 -20.65
C VAL A 203 -9.92 15.16 -21.02
N LEU A 204 -10.27 16.17 -20.22
CA LEU A 204 -11.36 17.08 -20.55
C LEU A 204 -11.07 17.88 -21.83
N ALA A 205 -9.82 18.32 -22.00
CA ALA A 205 -9.39 19.05 -23.19
C ALA A 205 -9.42 18.15 -24.44
N ASP A 206 -8.90 16.92 -24.33
CA ASP A 206 -8.87 15.93 -25.41
C ASP A 206 -10.29 15.50 -25.86
N ALA A 207 -11.24 15.54 -24.93
CA ALA A 207 -12.68 15.31 -25.21
C ALA A 207 -13.40 16.49 -25.86
N GLY A 208 -12.70 17.54 -26.29
CA GLY A 208 -13.26 18.71 -26.96
C GLY A 208 -13.63 19.86 -26.02
N GLY A 209 -13.32 19.79 -24.72
CA GLY A 209 -13.41 20.89 -23.77
C GLY A 209 -14.84 21.40 -23.47
N ARG A 210 -15.89 20.63 -23.75
CA ARG A 210 -17.27 20.93 -23.36
C ARG A 210 -17.42 20.87 -21.83
N ALA A 211 -17.03 19.75 -21.22
CA ALA A 211 -16.80 19.68 -19.78
C ALA A 211 -15.53 20.47 -19.45
N LYS A 212 -15.59 21.38 -18.48
CA LYS A 212 -14.45 22.26 -18.17
C LYS A 212 -14.34 22.58 -16.69
N VAL A 213 -13.12 22.73 -16.22
CA VAL A 213 -12.82 23.26 -14.89
C VAL A 213 -13.07 24.77 -14.92
N ILE A 214 -13.98 25.24 -14.06
CA ILE A 214 -14.35 26.65 -13.97
C ILE A 214 -13.77 27.31 -12.71
N MET A 215 -13.42 26.53 -11.69
CA MET A 215 -12.81 27.03 -10.47
C MET A 215 -11.90 25.98 -9.85
N GLU A 216 -10.72 26.41 -9.43
CA GLU A 216 -9.76 25.62 -8.66
C GLU A 216 -9.53 26.30 -7.32
N GLN A 217 -9.50 25.52 -6.25
CA GLN A 217 -9.16 25.95 -4.90
C GLN A 217 -8.11 24.99 -4.32
N THR A 218 -7.20 25.51 -3.54
CA THR A 218 -6.16 24.72 -2.87
C THR A 218 -6.33 24.77 -1.37
N TYR A 219 -5.76 23.79 -0.69
CA TYR A 219 -5.57 23.81 0.75
C TYR A 219 -4.19 23.21 1.07
N ASP A 220 -3.62 23.60 2.20
CA ASP A 220 -2.45 22.97 2.77
C ASP A 220 -2.90 21.99 3.88
N LEU A 221 -2.17 20.88 4.04
CA LEU A 221 -2.56 19.84 5.03
C LEU A 221 -2.61 20.40 6.46
N THR A 222 -1.90 21.49 6.73
CA THR A 222 -1.90 22.21 8.01
C THR A 222 -3.08 23.16 8.20
N ASP A 223 -3.90 23.39 7.16
CA ASP A 223 -5.07 24.26 7.29
C ASP A 223 -6.07 23.65 8.28
N PRO A 224 -6.60 24.44 9.20
CA PRO A 224 -7.54 23.95 10.21
C PRO A 224 -8.89 23.54 9.61
N THR A 225 -9.28 24.16 8.51
CA THR A 225 -10.55 23.94 7.79
C THR A 225 -10.43 24.31 6.31
N VAL A 226 -11.33 23.75 5.49
CA VAL A 226 -11.46 24.04 4.05
C VAL A 226 -12.76 24.78 3.70
N ASP A 227 -13.40 25.37 4.70
CA ASP A 227 -14.74 25.97 4.58
C ASP A 227 -14.81 27.11 3.56
N SER A 228 -13.82 28.01 3.56
CA SER A 228 -13.77 29.15 2.64
C SER A 228 -13.66 28.71 1.18
N GLN A 229 -12.86 27.71 0.91
CA GLN A 229 -12.69 27.11 -0.40
C GLN A 229 -14.02 26.54 -0.91
N LEU A 230 -14.74 25.81 -0.06
CA LEU A 230 -16.01 25.19 -0.43
C LEU A 230 -17.15 26.19 -0.59
N ILE A 231 -17.18 27.28 0.20
CA ILE A 231 -18.10 28.39 -0.01
C ILE A 231 -17.88 29.03 -1.39
N ASN A 232 -16.62 29.24 -1.79
CA ASN A 232 -16.31 29.78 -3.10
C ASN A 232 -16.73 28.82 -4.23
N LEU A 233 -16.38 27.55 -4.11
CA LEU A 233 -16.74 26.51 -5.07
C LEU A 233 -18.26 26.39 -5.24
N SER A 234 -19.02 26.39 -4.15
CA SER A 234 -20.48 26.27 -4.19
C SER A 234 -21.18 27.44 -4.91
N LYS A 235 -20.56 28.63 -4.88
CA LYS A 235 -21.06 29.85 -5.57
C LYS A 235 -20.59 29.97 -7.00
N SER A 236 -19.67 29.15 -7.46
CA SER A 236 -19.08 29.24 -8.81
C SER A 236 -20.01 28.82 -9.93
N GLY A 237 -21.11 28.12 -9.61
CA GLY A 237 -21.97 27.47 -10.57
C GLY A 237 -21.47 26.11 -11.06
N ALA A 238 -20.48 25.51 -10.35
CA ALA A 238 -20.02 24.18 -10.63
C ALA A 238 -21.11 23.14 -10.29
N ASP A 239 -21.33 22.19 -11.21
CA ASP A 239 -22.26 21.08 -11.06
C ASP A 239 -21.57 19.72 -10.94
N VAL A 240 -20.22 19.71 -10.97
CA VAL A 240 -19.33 18.63 -10.59
C VAL A 240 -18.32 19.16 -9.58
N PHE A 241 -18.07 18.43 -8.52
CA PHE A 241 -17.04 18.73 -7.53
C PHE A 241 -16.02 17.60 -7.46
N TYR A 242 -14.78 17.88 -7.82
CA TYR A 242 -13.68 16.93 -7.64
C TYR A 242 -12.92 17.23 -6.34
N ASN A 243 -13.07 16.35 -5.39
CA ASN A 243 -12.49 16.44 -4.06
C ASN A 243 -11.18 15.64 -4.00
N ILE A 244 -10.05 16.33 -4.19
CA ILE A 244 -8.69 15.75 -4.13
C ILE A 244 -8.06 16.15 -2.79
N THR A 245 -8.67 15.67 -1.72
CA THR A 245 -8.25 15.95 -0.35
C THR A 245 -7.86 14.67 0.38
N THR A 246 -7.21 14.79 1.54
CA THR A 246 -6.79 13.68 2.38
C THR A 246 -7.24 13.86 3.83
N GLY A 247 -7.44 12.74 4.52
CA GLY A 247 -7.68 12.71 5.96
C GLY A 247 -8.83 13.60 6.43
N LYS A 248 -8.55 14.50 7.38
CA LYS A 248 -9.54 15.42 7.98
C LYS A 248 -10.17 16.34 6.95
N ALA A 249 -9.40 16.86 5.98
CA ALA A 249 -9.91 17.75 4.96
C ALA A 249 -10.99 17.08 4.10
N SER A 250 -10.88 15.78 3.85
CA SER A 250 -11.89 15.02 3.08
C SER A 250 -13.23 14.96 3.81
N SER A 251 -13.23 14.58 5.10
CA SER A 251 -14.47 14.56 5.88
C SER A 251 -15.08 15.94 6.09
N GLN A 252 -14.25 16.97 6.28
CA GLN A 252 -14.70 18.37 6.36
C GLN A 252 -15.34 18.82 5.03
N SER A 253 -14.72 18.52 3.89
CA SER A 253 -15.23 18.86 2.56
C SER A 253 -16.61 18.26 2.30
N ILE A 254 -16.76 16.95 2.53
CA ILE A 254 -18.03 16.23 2.32
C ILE A 254 -19.14 16.83 3.18
N ARG A 255 -18.87 17.03 4.48
CA ARG A 255 -19.82 17.64 5.40
C ARG A 255 -20.20 19.04 4.97
N LYS A 256 -19.22 19.87 4.59
CA LYS A 256 -19.46 21.26 4.20
C LYS A 256 -20.28 21.39 2.93
N VAL A 257 -20.09 20.51 1.95
CA VAL A 257 -20.93 20.46 0.74
C VAL A 257 -22.39 20.23 1.11
N ALA A 258 -22.67 19.31 2.04
CA ALA A 258 -24.02 19.04 2.52
C ALA A 258 -24.60 20.24 3.31
N GLU A 259 -23.84 20.83 4.24
CA GLU A 259 -24.25 22.03 5.00
C GLU A 259 -24.62 23.22 4.11
N LEU A 260 -23.91 23.41 2.99
CA LEU A 260 -24.19 24.47 2.04
C LEU A 260 -25.41 24.18 1.15
N GLY A 261 -26.00 22.99 1.23
CA GLY A 261 -27.05 22.54 0.32
C GLY A 261 -26.60 22.45 -1.13
N TRP A 262 -25.30 22.44 -1.38
CA TRP A 262 -24.74 22.30 -2.73
C TRP A 262 -24.82 20.83 -3.17
N LYS A 263 -25.34 20.56 -4.35
CA LYS A 263 -25.62 19.21 -4.86
C LYS A 263 -24.90 18.91 -6.18
N PRO A 264 -23.57 18.98 -6.23
CA PRO A 264 -22.82 18.60 -7.42
C PRO A 264 -22.74 17.09 -7.54
N LEU A 265 -22.41 16.56 -8.73
CA LEU A 265 -21.81 15.22 -8.82
C LEU A 265 -20.45 15.27 -8.11
N GLN A 266 -20.30 14.56 -7.00
CA GLN A 266 -19.04 14.56 -6.24
C GLN A 266 -18.14 13.41 -6.68
N LEU A 267 -16.88 13.73 -7.00
CA LEU A 267 -15.80 12.77 -7.19
C LEU A 267 -14.86 12.85 -5.99
N LEU A 268 -14.37 11.71 -5.53
CA LEU A 268 -13.45 11.63 -4.39
C LEU A 268 -12.23 10.78 -4.77
N SER A 269 -11.03 11.21 -4.37
CA SER A 269 -9.80 10.43 -4.55
C SER A 269 -9.85 9.11 -3.76
N ALA A 270 -9.37 8.01 -4.34
CA ALA A 270 -9.45 6.67 -3.77
C ALA A 270 -8.83 6.57 -2.37
N GLY A 271 -7.76 7.32 -2.10
CA GLY A 271 -7.11 7.38 -0.78
C GLY A 271 -7.99 7.95 0.34
N SER A 272 -9.15 8.55 0.00
CA SER A 272 -10.08 9.16 0.96
C SER A 272 -11.44 8.45 1.02
N THR A 273 -11.57 7.28 0.42
CA THR A 273 -12.83 6.51 0.37
C THR A 273 -13.07 5.62 1.59
N GLY A 274 -12.14 5.60 2.54
CA GLY A 274 -12.23 4.73 3.73
C GLY A 274 -13.39 5.08 4.65
N ARG A 275 -14.02 4.05 5.26
CA ARG A 275 -15.18 4.19 6.14
C ARG A 275 -14.97 5.19 7.27
N SER A 276 -13.79 5.23 7.89
CA SER A 276 -13.48 6.18 8.95
C SER A 276 -13.61 7.64 8.50
N ILE A 277 -13.22 7.96 7.26
CA ILE A 277 -13.35 9.31 6.67
C ILE A 277 -14.82 9.62 6.37
N LEU A 278 -15.52 8.66 5.73
CA LEU A 278 -16.94 8.83 5.37
C LEU A 278 -17.84 8.90 6.61
N ASN A 279 -17.56 8.10 7.65
CA ASN A 279 -18.27 8.16 8.92
C ASN A 279 -18.08 9.52 9.62
N ALA A 280 -16.85 10.02 9.64
CA ALA A 280 -16.56 11.37 10.19
C ALA A 280 -17.24 12.50 9.40
N ALA A 281 -17.56 12.28 8.12
CA ALA A 281 -18.33 13.20 7.30
C ALA A 281 -19.85 13.10 7.52
N GLY A 282 -20.31 11.94 7.99
CA GLY A 282 -21.70 11.48 7.94
C GLY A 282 -21.96 10.69 6.66
N PHE A 283 -22.34 9.42 6.79
CA PHE A 283 -22.57 8.56 5.62
C PHE A 283 -23.65 9.10 4.69
N GLU A 284 -24.68 9.73 5.25
CA GLU A 284 -25.76 10.38 4.51
C GLU A 284 -25.25 11.54 3.63
N ASN A 285 -24.21 12.27 4.11
CA ASN A 285 -23.59 13.37 3.37
C ASN A 285 -22.68 12.89 2.23
N ALA A 286 -22.22 11.63 2.33
CA ALA A 286 -21.35 11.02 1.33
C ALA A 286 -22.14 10.26 0.25
N ALA A 287 -23.47 10.10 0.41
CA ALA A 287 -24.29 9.38 -0.57
C ALA A 287 -24.20 10.02 -1.96
N GLY A 288 -23.96 9.20 -2.99
CA GLY A 288 -23.79 9.62 -4.37
C GLY A 288 -22.36 10.00 -4.78
N ILE A 289 -21.39 9.96 -3.86
CA ILE A 289 -19.97 10.16 -4.20
C ILE A 289 -19.49 9.05 -5.13
N VAL A 290 -18.83 9.45 -6.21
CA VAL A 290 -18.16 8.56 -7.17
C VAL A 290 -16.67 8.51 -6.87
N ALA A 291 -16.10 7.30 -6.84
CA ALA A 291 -14.67 7.10 -6.62
C ALA A 291 -14.16 5.86 -7.35
N ILE A 292 -12.85 5.77 -7.49
CA ILE A 292 -12.17 4.54 -7.89
C ILE A 292 -12.04 3.64 -6.66
N ARG A 293 -12.34 2.35 -6.86
CA ARG A 293 -12.17 1.31 -5.83
C ARG A 293 -11.27 0.20 -6.35
N PHE A 294 -10.42 -0.29 -5.45
CA PHE A 294 -9.53 -1.43 -5.67
C PHE A 294 -9.43 -2.30 -4.41
N ALA A 295 -9.99 -1.81 -3.30
CA ALA A 295 -9.86 -2.42 -1.97
C ALA A 295 -11.23 -2.75 -1.36
N LYS A 296 -11.26 -3.83 -0.59
CA LYS A 296 -12.36 -4.21 0.29
C LYS A 296 -12.43 -3.25 1.49
N ASP A 297 -13.58 -3.16 2.11
CA ASP A 297 -13.74 -2.48 3.39
C ASP A 297 -13.98 -3.50 4.51
N ALA A 298 -13.08 -3.60 5.47
CA ALA A 298 -13.34 -4.35 6.70
C ALA A 298 -14.54 -3.75 7.43
N GLY A 299 -15.30 -4.57 8.17
CA GLY A 299 -16.49 -4.13 8.89
C GLY A 299 -17.76 -4.00 8.04
N VAL A 300 -17.70 -4.25 6.74
CA VAL A 300 -18.87 -4.29 5.86
C VAL A 300 -19.45 -5.71 5.84
N PRO A 301 -20.79 -5.90 6.04
CA PRO A 301 -21.40 -7.22 6.14
C PRO A 301 -21.08 -8.17 4.98
N ARG A 302 -20.95 -7.67 3.75
CA ARG A 302 -20.63 -8.51 2.58
C ARG A 302 -19.27 -9.19 2.67
N TRP A 303 -18.31 -8.63 3.44
CA TRP A 303 -16.96 -9.16 3.60
C TRP A 303 -16.74 -9.89 4.93
N GLN A 304 -17.76 -9.99 5.80
CA GLN A 304 -17.61 -10.57 7.16
C GLN A 304 -17.10 -12.02 7.17
N ASN A 305 -17.33 -12.78 6.11
CA ASN A 305 -16.90 -14.17 5.94
C ASN A 305 -15.76 -14.30 4.92
N ASP A 306 -15.19 -13.20 4.45
CA ASP A 306 -14.04 -13.20 3.56
C ASP A 306 -12.79 -13.64 4.33
N PRO A 307 -12.03 -14.64 3.85
CA PRO A 307 -10.87 -15.16 4.58
C PRO A 307 -9.82 -14.09 4.91
N ASP A 308 -9.61 -13.11 4.03
CA ASP A 308 -8.64 -12.03 4.22
C ASP A 308 -9.09 -11.08 5.34
N VAL A 309 -10.39 -10.74 5.37
CA VAL A 309 -10.98 -9.92 6.43
C VAL A 309 -10.98 -10.67 7.76
N MET A 310 -11.25 -11.97 7.76
CA MET A 310 -11.15 -12.81 8.96
C MET A 310 -9.71 -12.86 9.50
N GLY A 311 -8.71 -12.99 8.62
CA GLY A 311 -7.30 -12.94 9.01
C GLY A 311 -6.89 -11.60 9.63
N PHE A 312 -7.38 -10.49 9.11
CA PHE A 312 -7.20 -9.17 9.72
C PHE A 312 -7.87 -9.09 11.10
N GLU A 313 -9.10 -9.59 11.24
CA GLU A 313 -9.83 -9.60 12.52
C GLU A 313 -9.14 -10.45 13.60
N GLU A 314 -8.52 -11.56 13.23
CA GLU A 314 -7.69 -12.36 14.14
C GLU A 314 -6.48 -11.55 14.65
N LEU A 315 -5.73 -10.93 13.73
CA LEU A 315 -4.62 -10.05 14.09
C LEU A 315 -5.09 -8.90 14.99
N ARG A 316 -6.16 -8.21 14.58
CA ARG A 316 -6.71 -7.07 15.29
C ARG A 316 -7.09 -7.41 16.73
N LYS A 317 -7.83 -8.50 16.92
CA LYS A 317 -8.28 -8.92 18.26
C LYS A 317 -7.11 -9.30 19.18
N ALA A 318 -6.08 -9.94 18.63
CA ALA A 318 -4.97 -10.45 19.43
C ALA A 318 -3.89 -9.38 19.72
N TYR A 319 -3.61 -8.49 18.77
CA TYR A 319 -2.46 -7.58 18.84
C TYR A 319 -2.82 -6.09 18.73
N LEU A 320 -4.04 -5.74 18.29
CA LEU A 320 -4.49 -4.36 18.06
C LEU A 320 -5.88 -4.09 18.65
N PRO A 321 -6.15 -4.41 19.92
CA PRO A 321 -7.51 -4.37 20.48
C PRO A 321 -8.14 -2.97 20.49
N THR A 322 -7.36 -1.91 20.34
CA THR A 322 -7.83 -0.51 20.29
C THR A 322 -8.14 -0.01 18.87
N VAL A 323 -7.91 -0.83 17.86
CA VAL A 323 -8.24 -0.50 16.46
C VAL A 323 -9.67 -0.96 16.18
N GLU A 324 -10.50 -0.07 15.65
CA GLU A 324 -11.89 -0.39 15.32
C GLU A 324 -11.97 -1.42 14.18
N PRO A 325 -12.97 -2.34 14.20
CA PRO A 325 -13.10 -3.39 13.20
C PRO A 325 -13.26 -2.87 11.75
N ASP A 326 -13.88 -1.71 11.60
CA ASP A 326 -14.13 -1.05 10.31
C ASP A 326 -13.06 -0.03 9.91
N ASN A 327 -11.90 -0.06 10.56
CA ASN A 327 -10.78 0.80 10.20
C ASN A 327 -10.13 0.33 8.91
N THR A 328 -10.58 0.88 7.79
CA THR A 328 -10.10 0.56 6.44
C THR A 328 -8.63 0.86 6.22
N ILE A 329 -8.07 1.87 6.90
CA ILE A 329 -6.63 2.17 6.81
C ILE A 329 -5.82 1.07 7.48
N ALA A 330 -6.28 0.57 8.63
CA ALA A 330 -5.65 -0.56 9.28
C ALA A 330 -5.71 -1.84 8.43
N PHE A 331 -6.84 -2.10 7.77
CA PHE A 331 -6.99 -3.24 6.87
C PHE A 331 -6.09 -3.12 5.63
N ALA A 332 -5.94 -1.93 5.06
CA ALA A 332 -4.97 -1.68 4.00
C ALA A 332 -3.53 -1.97 4.48
N GLY A 333 -3.16 -1.47 5.67
CA GLY A 333 -1.86 -1.77 6.29
C GLY A 333 -1.62 -3.27 6.52
N TYR A 334 -2.68 -4.03 6.86
CA TYR A 334 -2.61 -5.48 6.93
C TYR A 334 -2.26 -6.12 5.58
N GLY A 335 -2.94 -5.72 4.51
CA GLY A 335 -2.63 -6.21 3.17
C GLY A 335 -1.20 -5.88 2.73
N GLU A 336 -0.72 -4.69 3.05
CA GLU A 336 0.65 -4.27 2.73
C GLU A 336 1.71 -5.08 3.48
N VAL A 337 1.54 -5.27 4.79
CA VAL A 337 2.52 -6.03 5.57
C VAL A 337 2.52 -7.52 5.20
N VAL A 338 1.37 -8.11 4.87
CA VAL A 338 1.26 -9.46 4.32
C VAL A 338 2.03 -9.56 2.99
N THR A 339 1.88 -8.55 2.14
CA THR A 339 2.61 -8.47 0.86
C THR A 339 4.12 -8.36 1.07
N MET A 340 4.57 -7.52 2.01
CA MET A 340 6.00 -7.42 2.35
C MET A 340 6.55 -8.71 2.94
N ALA A 341 5.78 -9.39 3.80
CA ALA A 341 6.17 -10.69 4.34
C ALA A 341 6.32 -11.75 3.24
N GLU A 342 5.48 -11.73 2.23
CA GLU A 342 5.60 -12.62 1.06
C GLU A 342 6.86 -12.31 0.23
N ILE A 343 7.18 -11.04 -0.01
CA ILE A 343 8.44 -10.65 -0.66
C ILE A 343 9.63 -11.25 0.08
N LEU A 344 9.66 -11.13 1.42
CA LEU A 344 10.74 -11.69 2.24
C LEU A 344 10.77 -13.23 2.21
N ARG A 345 9.61 -13.91 2.21
CA ARG A 345 9.56 -15.38 2.09
C ARG A 345 10.19 -15.85 0.77
N ARG A 346 9.89 -15.15 -0.33
CA ARG A 346 10.44 -15.44 -1.66
C ARG A 346 11.95 -15.21 -1.75
N CYS A 347 12.50 -14.34 -0.91
CA CYS A 347 13.95 -14.13 -0.85
C CYS A 347 14.73 -15.34 -0.36
N GLY A 348 14.13 -16.20 0.46
CA GLY A 348 14.81 -17.38 1.04
C GLY A 348 16.05 -16.99 1.85
N ASP A 349 17.20 -17.55 1.48
CA ASP A 349 18.49 -17.29 2.09
C ASP A 349 19.31 -16.18 1.38
N GLU A 350 18.80 -15.62 0.30
CA GLU A 350 19.41 -14.48 -0.38
C GLU A 350 18.69 -13.19 -0.01
N LEU A 351 19.04 -12.61 1.14
CA LEU A 351 18.47 -11.36 1.65
C LEU A 351 19.38 -10.18 1.28
N THR A 352 19.65 -10.04 -0.02
CA THR A 352 20.27 -8.86 -0.60
C THR A 352 19.18 -7.85 -1.01
N ARG A 353 19.51 -6.55 -1.00
CA ARG A 353 18.59 -5.49 -1.45
C ARG A 353 18.15 -5.71 -2.90
N GLU A 354 19.07 -6.18 -3.74
CA GLU A 354 18.82 -6.54 -5.13
C GLU A 354 17.77 -7.66 -5.25
N ASN A 355 17.90 -8.71 -4.43
CA ASN A 355 16.94 -9.81 -4.46
C ASN A 355 15.59 -9.39 -3.86
N VAL A 356 15.57 -8.58 -2.80
CA VAL A 356 14.32 -8.01 -2.26
C VAL A 356 13.59 -7.21 -3.35
N LEU A 357 14.29 -6.35 -4.09
CA LEU A 357 13.72 -5.62 -5.22
C LEU A 357 13.23 -6.56 -6.33
N LYS A 358 14.02 -7.58 -6.69
CA LYS A 358 13.64 -8.59 -7.68
C LYS A 358 12.36 -9.33 -7.29
N GLN A 359 12.22 -9.72 -6.02
CA GLN A 359 11.01 -10.39 -5.55
C GLN A 359 9.81 -9.43 -5.52
N ALA A 360 10.01 -8.16 -5.18
CA ALA A 360 8.98 -7.14 -5.22
C ALA A 360 8.50 -6.87 -6.65
N THR A 361 9.41 -6.70 -7.61
CA THR A 361 9.06 -6.52 -9.03
C THR A 361 8.53 -7.80 -9.68
N GLY A 362 8.71 -8.94 -9.04
CA GLY A 362 8.15 -10.24 -9.42
C GLY A 362 6.73 -10.51 -8.88
N LEU A 363 6.09 -9.55 -8.20
CA LEU A 363 4.70 -9.65 -7.76
C LEU A 363 3.73 -9.46 -8.94
N HIS A 364 3.74 -10.39 -9.87
CA HIS A 364 2.80 -10.39 -10.99
C HIS A 364 1.62 -11.31 -10.70
N GLY A 365 0.40 -10.76 -10.75
CA GLY A 365 -0.81 -11.49 -10.41
C GLY A 365 -0.95 -11.80 -8.91
N PHE A 366 -0.20 -11.14 -8.04
CA PHE A 366 -0.29 -11.36 -6.60
C PHE A 366 -1.49 -10.62 -6.02
N HIS A 367 -2.42 -11.38 -5.42
CA HIS A 367 -3.56 -10.84 -4.70
C HIS A 367 -3.16 -10.50 -3.26
N SER A 368 -3.26 -9.22 -2.90
CA SER A 368 -3.08 -8.75 -1.51
C SER A 368 -4.40 -8.84 -0.74
N PRO A 369 -4.40 -9.20 0.54
CA PRO A 369 -5.63 -9.42 1.32
C PRO A 369 -6.67 -8.31 1.27
N PHE A 370 -6.25 -7.06 1.13
CA PHE A 370 -7.19 -5.94 1.10
C PHE A 370 -7.77 -5.65 -0.29
N PHE A 371 -7.33 -6.34 -1.34
CA PHE A 371 -7.81 -6.10 -2.70
C PHE A 371 -9.21 -6.68 -2.95
N LEU A 372 -9.96 -6.01 -3.82
CA LEU A 372 -11.16 -6.58 -4.43
C LEU A 372 -10.80 -7.76 -5.32
N ASP A 373 -11.75 -8.66 -5.53
CA ASP A 373 -11.59 -9.79 -6.44
C ASP A 373 -11.16 -9.31 -7.83
N GLY A 374 -10.17 -9.99 -8.41
CA GLY A 374 -9.60 -9.63 -9.70
C GLY A 374 -8.56 -8.48 -9.66
N VAL A 375 -8.41 -7.79 -8.56
CA VAL A 375 -7.31 -6.82 -8.37
C VAL A 375 -6.07 -7.54 -7.90
N THR A 376 -4.96 -7.27 -8.55
CA THR A 376 -3.65 -7.86 -8.21
C THR A 376 -2.54 -6.86 -8.39
N TYR A 377 -1.44 -7.05 -7.68
CA TYR A 377 -0.20 -6.38 -8.04
C TYR A 377 0.30 -6.89 -9.40
N SER A 378 0.77 -5.97 -10.23
CA SER A 378 1.15 -6.20 -11.63
C SER A 378 2.53 -5.67 -11.99
N TYR A 379 3.41 -5.55 -11.00
CA TYR A 379 4.76 -5.03 -11.23
C TYR A 379 5.57 -5.90 -12.19
N THR A 380 6.44 -5.23 -12.96
CA THR A 380 7.51 -5.86 -13.72
C THR A 380 8.81 -5.06 -13.49
N PRO A 381 9.99 -5.58 -13.86
CA PRO A 381 11.24 -4.81 -13.74
C PRO A 381 11.25 -3.48 -14.50
N ASP A 382 10.43 -3.35 -15.54
CA ASP A 382 10.39 -2.18 -16.42
C ASP A 382 9.11 -1.33 -16.27
N ASP A 383 8.15 -1.80 -15.45
CA ASP A 383 6.87 -1.10 -15.20
C ASP A 383 6.45 -1.28 -13.74
N TYR A 384 6.54 -0.21 -12.95
CA TYR A 384 6.16 -0.17 -11.55
C TYR A 384 4.71 0.27 -11.32
N THR A 385 3.86 0.16 -12.35
CA THR A 385 2.41 0.33 -12.18
C THR A 385 1.88 -0.76 -11.24
N PRO A 386 1.35 -0.39 -10.05
CA PRO A 386 0.98 -1.38 -9.05
C PRO A 386 -0.17 -2.27 -9.47
N MET A 387 -1.22 -1.68 -10.02
CA MET A 387 -2.46 -2.38 -10.41
C MET A 387 -3.01 -1.81 -11.71
N LYS A 388 -3.53 -2.74 -12.54
CA LYS A 388 -4.14 -2.42 -13.84
C LYS A 388 -5.66 -2.63 -13.84
N THR A 389 -6.19 -3.24 -12.78
CA THR A 389 -7.63 -3.49 -12.60
C THR A 389 -8.17 -2.57 -11.52
N LEU A 390 -9.09 -1.68 -11.88
CA LEU A 390 -9.75 -0.73 -10.98
C LEU A 390 -11.25 -0.74 -11.26
N TYR A 391 -12.06 -0.27 -10.31
CA TYR A 391 -13.51 -0.21 -10.44
C TYR A 391 -14.01 1.20 -10.15
N ILE A 392 -14.98 1.69 -10.95
CA ILE A 392 -15.78 2.85 -10.56
C ILE A 392 -16.83 2.38 -9.56
N SER A 393 -17.04 3.16 -8.51
CA SER A 393 -18.02 2.85 -7.48
C SER A 393 -18.75 4.08 -7.03
N ILE A 394 -19.99 3.88 -6.58
CA ILE A 394 -20.85 4.95 -6.04
C ILE A 394 -21.17 4.60 -4.60
N PHE A 395 -20.98 5.54 -3.69
CA PHE A 395 -21.35 5.34 -2.29
C PHE A 395 -22.87 5.52 -2.11
N ASN A 396 -23.57 4.50 -1.61
CA ASN A 396 -25.03 4.53 -1.47
C ASN A 396 -25.53 5.04 -0.12
N GLY A 397 -24.64 5.59 0.71
CA GLY A 397 -24.93 6.04 2.08
C GLY A 397 -24.70 4.96 3.16
N LYS A 398 -24.28 3.77 2.77
CA LYS A 398 -23.94 2.65 3.69
C LYS A 398 -22.70 1.91 3.25
N ASP A 399 -22.57 1.67 1.96
CA ASP A 399 -21.50 0.90 1.34
C ASP A 399 -21.25 1.38 -0.10
N TRP A 400 -20.21 0.87 -0.73
CA TRP A 400 -19.87 1.16 -2.12
C TRP A 400 -20.57 0.17 -3.06
N ASP A 401 -21.36 0.70 -3.97
CA ASP A 401 -21.86 -0.05 -5.14
C ASP A 401 -20.75 -0.09 -6.18
N ILE A 402 -20.08 -1.22 -6.24
CA ILE A 402 -18.91 -1.44 -7.12
C ILE A 402 -19.41 -1.86 -8.50
N SER A 403 -18.88 -1.28 -9.57
CA SER A 403 -19.24 -1.66 -10.94
C SER A 403 -18.89 -3.13 -11.23
N ASP A 404 -19.74 -3.83 -12.00
CA ASP A 404 -19.50 -5.22 -12.37
C ASP A 404 -18.29 -5.40 -13.30
N GLN A 405 -17.94 -4.38 -14.04
CA GLN A 405 -16.83 -4.39 -14.98
C GLN A 405 -15.70 -3.50 -14.50
N PRO A 406 -14.46 -3.98 -14.55
CA PRO A 406 -13.30 -3.16 -14.29
C PRO A 406 -13.18 -2.05 -15.34
N VAL A 407 -12.49 -1.00 -14.95
CA VAL A 407 -12.15 0.13 -15.81
C VAL A 407 -10.63 0.23 -15.94
N SER A 408 -10.19 0.67 -17.10
CA SER A 408 -8.79 0.99 -17.40
C SER A 408 -8.70 2.39 -18.02
N GLU A 409 -7.49 2.90 -18.11
CA GLU A 409 -7.22 4.17 -18.82
C GLU A 409 -7.72 4.21 -20.25
#